data_4eda33a3eb7a20d17760c0732d55a824
#
_entry.id   4eda33a3eb7a20d17760c0732d55a824
#
_cell.length_a   1.000
_cell.length_b   1.000
_cell.length_c   1.000
_cell.angle_alpha   90.00
_cell.angle_beta   90.00
_cell.angle_gamma   90.00
#
_symmetry.space_group_name_H-M   'P 1'
#
loop_
_entity.id
_entity.type
_entity.pdbx_description
1 polymer ?
#
loop_
_entity_poly.entity_id
_entity_poly.type
_entity_poly.pdbx_seq_one_letter_code
_entity_poly.pdbx_strand_id
1 'polypeptide(L)'
;VNIISSIAKNDINSTSYSLCMDICSPTFRKLIAEKNVDVIYADPPYTAQQYSRFYHIPEVLHSYKYPKLQMFRGKYTQGIYPEEKYKSPFCSKIKAKGAFEFIFDMAQNHDCSLIVSYSESKKEKTGNERMVTLEYLLQLAHKKLPHHSLSKINFDFDYRQLNRGDKIVENKDDKEILLVFK
;
A
#
# COMPACT_ATOMS: atom_id res chain seq x y z
N VAL A 1 18.38 0.01 -1.83
CA VAL A 1 18.99 1.35 -1.74
C VAL A 1 19.58 1.78 -3.08
N ASN A 2 20.17 0.87 -3.88
CA ASN A 2 20.82 1.23 -5.15
C ASN A 2 19.86 1.46 -6.33
N ILE A 3 18.63 1.00 -6.27
CA ILE A 3 17.64 1.17 -7.35
C ILE A 3 17.14 2.63 -7.41
N ILE A 4 16.89 3.24 -6.26
CA ILE A 4 16.42 4.63 -6.20
C ILE A 4 17.49 5.60 -6.68
N SER A 5 18.76 5.35 -6.35
CA SER A 5 19.86 6.19 -6.80
C SER A 5 20.17 6.08 -8.29
N SER A 6 19.85 4.96 -8.95
CA SER A 6 20.03 4.80 -10.40
C SER A 6 18.94 5.50 -11.21
N ILE A 7 17.72 5.58 -10.69
CA ILE A 7 16.62 6.32 -11.32
C ILE A 7 16.85 7.83 -11.22
N ALA A 8 17.34 8.31 -10.08
CA ALA A 8 17.61 9.73 -9.84
C ALA A 8 18.81 10.28 -10.64
N LYS A 9 19.67 9.45 -11.19
CA LYS A 9 20.86 9.91 -11.94
C LYS A 9 20.59 10.41 -13.36
N ASN A 10 19.43 10.13 -13.92
CA ASN A 10 19.13 10.48 -15.31
C ASN A 10 18.33 11.77 -15.50
N ASP A 11 17.89 12.41 -14.40
CA ASP A 11 17.15 13.67 -14.50
C ASP A 11 17.67 14.68 -13.47
N ILE A 12 18.64 15.47 -13.90
CA ILE A 12 19.35 16.47 -13.06
C ILE A 12 18.40 17.59 -12.57
N ASN A 13 17.20 17.71 -13.15
CA ASN A 13 16.23 18.75 -12.84
C ASN A 13 15.00 18.24 -12.07
N SER A 14 14.92 16.96 -11.72
CA SER A 14 13.77 16.44 -10.97
C SER A 14 13.89 16.74 -9.47
N THR A 15 12.86 17.33 -8.89
CA THR A 15 12.77 17.55 -7.45
C THR A 15 11.96 16.42 -6.82
N SER A 16 12.60 15.61 -5.98
CA SER A 16 11.94 14.51 -5.26
C SER A 16 11.64 14.91 -3.82
N TYR A 17 10.43 14.56 -3.35
CA TYR A 17 10.00 14.80 -1.98
C TYR A 17 9.61 13.47 -1.32
N SER A 18 9.97 13.31 -0.05
CA SER A 18 9.49 12.21 0.79
C SER A 18 8.61 12.78 1.90
N LEU A 19 7.38 12.28 1.99
CA LEU A 19 6.40 12.72 2.98
C LEU A 19 5.93 11.54 3.81
N CYS A 20 5.94 11.71 5.14
CA CYS A 20 5.36 10.73 6.07
C CYS A 20 4.05 11.31 6.62
N MET A 21 2.93 10.97 5.97
CA MET A 21 1.60 11.43 6.39
C MET A 21 0.49 10.47 5.98
N ASP A 22 -0.65 10.58 6.62
CA ASP A 22 -1.86 9.86 6.23
C ASP A 22 -2.42 10.48 4.95
N ILE A 23 -2.46 9.70 3.87
CA ILE A 23 -2.99 10.14 2.58
C ILE A 23 -4.47 10.52 2.64
N CYS A 24 -5.25 9.92 3.55
CA CYS A 24 -6.67 10.26 3.75
C CYS A 24 -6.86 11.56 4.57
N SER A 25 -5.78 12.18 5.05
CA SER A 25 -5.87 13.39 5.86
C SER A 25 -6.26 14.62 5.04
N PRO A 26 -6.97 15.61 5.63
CA PRO A 26 -7.25 16.87 4.97
C PRO A 26 -5.99 17.63 4.55
N THR A 27 -4.92 17.52 5.34
CA THR A 27 -3.62 18.16 5.05
C THR A 27 -3.01 17.62 3.76
N PHE A 28 -3.00 16.27 3.58
CA PHE A 28 -2.50 15.66 2.36
C PHE A 28 -3.36 16.07 1.16
N ARG A 29 -4.68 16.05 1.31
CA ARG A 29 -5.61 16.47 0.25
C ARG A 29 -5.34 17.89 -0.24
N LYS A 30 -5.14 18.83 0.70
CA LYS A 30 -4.80 20.22 0.37
C LYS A 30 -3.45 20.30 -0.35
N LEU A 31 -2.44 19.59 0.15
CA LEU A 31 -1.10 19.58 -0.44
C LEU A 31 -1.12 19.08 -1.89
N ILE A 32 -1.86 18.02 -2.18
CA ILE A 32 -1.92 17.44 -3.51
C ILE A 32 -2.79 18.28 -4.46
N ALA A 33 -3.85 18.92 -3.96
CA ALA A 33 -4.71 19.77 -4.80
C ALA A 33 -3.96 20.94 -5.46
N GLU A 34 -2.82 21.37 -4.88
CA GLU A 34 -1.98 22.46 -5.41
C GLU A 34 -0.91 21.93 -6.40
N LYS A 35 -0.86 20.63 -6.67
CA LYS A 35 0.15 20.01 -7.53
C LYS A 35 -0.48 19.55 -8.86
N ASN A 36 0.29 19.72 -9.93
CA ASN A 36 -0.03 18.98 -11.17
C ASN A 36 0.42 17.55 -10.99
N VAL A 37 -0.53 16.62 -11.05
CA VAL A 37 -0.28 15.19 -10.88
C VAL A 37 -0.65 14.49 -12.18
N ASP A 38 0.33 13.92 -12.86
CA ASP A 38 0.12 13.18 -14.11
C ASP A 38 -0.17 11.69 -13.86
N VAL A 39 0.41 11.14 -12.78
CA VAL A 39 0.26 9.73 -12.44
C VAL A 39 0.21 9.56 -10.92
N ILE A 40 -0.73 8.75 -10.44
CA ILE A 40 -0.76 8.24 -9.08
C ILE A 40 -0.39 6.76 -9.10
N TYR A 41 0.68 6.38 -8.40
CA TYR A 41 0.97 4.98 -8.10
C TYR A 41 0.58 4.69 -6.65
N ALA A 42 -0.33 3.74 -6.47
CA ALA A 42 -0.84 3.35 -5.16
C ALA A 42 -0.49 1.87 -4.88
N ASP A 43 0.25 1.65 -3.80
CA ASP A 43 0.58 0.32 -3.27
C ASP A 43 0.11 0.20 -1.82
N PRO A 44 -1.22 0.22 -1.57
CA PRO A 44 -1.76 0.13 -0.23
C PRO A 44 -1.70 -1.28 0.32
N PRO A 45 -1.62 -1.46 1.65
CA PRO A 45 -1.81 -2.77 2.25
C PRO A 45 -3.22 -3.27 1.96
N TYR A 46 -3.35 -4.45 1.36
CA TYR A 46 -4.64 -5.02 0.95
C TYR A 46 -5.17 -6.12 1.88
N THR A 47 -4.42 -6.44 2.95
CA THR A 47 -4.82 -7.42 3.97
C THR A 47 -4.96 -6.76 5.35
N ALA A 48 -5.42 -7.50 6.37
CA ALA A 48 -5.45 -7.03 7.76
C ALA A 48 -4.07 -6.76 8.37
N GLN A 49 -2.99 -7.06 7.65
CA GLN A 49 -1.62 -6.92 8.13
C GLN A 49 -1.18 -5.44 8.07
N GLN A 50 -0.92 -4.87 9.24
CA GLN A 50 -0.48 -3.48 9.36
C GLN A 50 1.01 -3.36 9.03
N TYR A 51 1.38 -2.47 8.14
CA TYR A 51 2.79 -2.20 7.79
C TYR A 51 3.62 -1.74 8.99
N SER A 52 3.03 -0.98 9.90
CA SER A 52 3.66 -0.57 11.16
C SER A 52 4.14 -1.75 12.03
N ARG A 53 3.66 -2.98 11.79
CA ARG A 53 4.15 -4.19 12.45
C ARG A 53 5.43 -4.73 11.84
N PHE A 54 5.68 -4.49 10.57
CA PHE A 54 6.81 -5.05 9.83
C PHE A 54 7.93 -4.05 9.66
N TYR A 55 7.59 -2.77 9.52
CA TYR A 55 8.54 -1.70 9.20
C TYR A 55 9.02 -0.91 10.44
N HIS A 56 8.60 -1.27 11.66
CA HIS A 56 9.05 -0.58 12.87
C HIS A 56 10.57 -0.67 13.10
N ILE A 57 11.22 -1.76 12.68
CA ILE A 57 12.68 -1.89 12.81
C ILE A 57 13.42 -0.90 11.92
N PRO A 58 13.13 -0.79 10.61
CA PRO A 58 13.66 0.29 9.77
C PRO A 58 13.39 1.70 10.33
N GLU A 59 12.21 1.94 10.90
CA GLU A 59 11.87 3.21 11.54
C GLU A 59 12.74 3.52 12.76
N VAL A 60 12.99 2.51 13.61
CA VAL A 60 13.91 2.64 14.74
C VAL A 60 15.34 2.93 14.28
N LEU A 61 15.81 2.23 13.25
CA LEU A 61 17.13 2.45 12.68
C LEU A 61 17.29 3.85 12.09
N HIS A 62 16.24 4.36 11.45
CA HIS A 62 16.24 5.70 10.86
C HIS A 62 16.19 6.81 11.92
N SER A 63 15.32 6.66 12.92
CA SER A 63 15.05 7.71 13.92
C SER A 63 15.97 7.63 15.15
N TYR A 64 16.64 6.51 15.37
CA TYR A 64 17.38 6.18 16.61
C TYR A 64 16.51 6.32 17.88
N LYS A 65 15.19 6.23 17.75
CA LYS A 65 14.24 6.28 18.85
C LYS A 65 13.69 4.90 19.14
N TYR A 66 13.86 4.44 20.36
CA TYR A 66 13.33 3.14 20.79
C TYR A 66 11.87 3.31 21.26
N PRO A 67 10.89 2.73 20.56
CA PRO A 67 9.50 2.80 20.99
C PRO A 67 9.27 1.93 22.22
N LYS A 68 8.26 2.29 23.01
CA LYS A 68 7.75 1.40 24.04
C LYS A 68 7.15 0.16 23.36
N LEU A 69 7.55 -1.01 23.81
CA LEU A 69 7.15 -2.28 23.19
C LEU A 69 5.86 -2.84 23.81
N GLN A 70 5.06 -3.46 22.95
CA GLN A 70 3.80 -4.08 23.37
C GLN A 70 4.05 -5.29 24.27
N MET A 71 3.40 -5.31 25.43
CA MET A 71 3.41 -6.42 26.37
C MET A 71 2.05 -7.10 26.46
N PHE A 72 2.04 -8.39 26.66
CA PHE A 72 0.85 -9.17 26.96
C PHE A 72 1.17 -10.11 28.14
N ARG A 73 0.37 -10.02 29.22
CA ARG A 73 0.58 -10.79 30.45
C ARG A 73 2.01 -10.72 31.01
N GLY A 74 2.60 -9.53 31.03
CA GLY A 74 3.95 -9.29 31.54
C GLY A 74 5.11 -9.78 30.66
N LYS A 75 4.83 -10.23 29.43
CA LYS A 75 5.85 -10.64 28.46
C LYS A 75 5.74 -9.82 27.18
N TYR A 76 6.86 -9.58 26.51
CA TYR A 76 6.84 -8.98 25.18
C TYR A 76 6.09 -9.88 24.19
N THR A 77 5.34 -9.26 23.30
CA THR A 77 4.70 -10.01 22.19
C THR A 77 5.76 -10.64 21.29
N GLN A 78 5.46 -11.77 20.70
CA GLN A 78 6.39 -12.55 19.88
C GLN A 78 7.03 -11.74 18.72
N GLY A 79 6.32 -10.75 18.19
CA GLY A 79 6.81 -9.87 17.12
C GLY A 79 7.52 -8.61 17.62
N ILE A 80 7.68 -8.42 18.94
CA ILE A 80 8.33 -7.24 19.54
C ILE A 80 7.81 -5.93 18.93
N TYR A 81 6.48 -5.81 18.83
CA TYR A 81 5.85 -4.67 18.18
C TYR A 81 5.81 -3.43 19.06
N PRO A 82 5.87 -2.21 18.49
CA PRO A 82 5.60 -0.99 19.23
C PRO A 82 4.20 -1.00 19.85
N GLU A 83 4.06 -0.44 21.04
CA GLU A 83 2.76 -0.26 21.72
C GLU A 83 1.89 0.71 20.91
N GLU A 84 2.46 1.86 20.56
CA GLU A 84 1.83 2.82 19.68
C GLU A 84 2.24 2.56 18.24
N LYS A 85 1.24 2.36 17.37
CA LYS A 85 1.45 2.11 15.96
C LYS A 85 0.32 2.66 15.13
N TYR A 86 0.67 3.20 13.98
CA TYR A 86 -0.31 3.63 12.99
C TYR A 86 -1.17 2.45 12.52
N LYS A 87 -2.46 2.67 12.41
CA LYS A 87 -3.42 1.69 11.90
C LYS A 87 -3.97 2.19 10.57
N SER A 88 -3.47 1.65 9.49
CA SER A 88 -3.91 2.01 8.15
C SER A 88 -5.39 1.68 7.95
N PRO A 89 -6.20 2.61 7.39
CA PRO A 89 -7.59 2.33 7.05
C PRO A 89 -7.72 1.24 6.00
N PHE A 90 -6.74 1.05 5.12
CA PHE A 90 -6.71 -0.02 4.13
C PHE A 90 -6.68 -1.42 4.73
N CYS A 91 -6.17 -1.57 5.96
CA CYS A 91 -6.15 -2.85 6.68
C CYS A 91 -7.45 -3.13 7.47
N SER A 92 -8.50 -2.38 7.26
CA SER A 92 -9.78 -2.50 7.98
C SER A 92 -10.92 -2.82 7.01
N LYS A 93 -11.64 -3.93 7.21
CA LYS A 93 -12.83 -4.28 6.40
C LYS A 93 -13.86 -3.15 6.31
N ILE A 94 -14.02 -2.37 7.39
CA ILE A 94 -15.00 -1.28 7.45
C ILE A 94 -14.49 -0.04 6.72
N LYS A 95 -13.19 0.28 6.84
CA LYS A 95 -12.62 1.55 6.36
C LYS A 95 -11.98 1.44 4.98
N ALA A 96 -11.59 0.24 4.54
CA ALA A 96 -10.82 0.06 3.32
C ALA A 96 -11.55 0.56 2.07
N LYS A 97 -12.85 0.34 1.98
CA LYS A 97 -13.64 0.84 0.84
C LYS A 97 -13.51 2.35 0.69
N GLY A 98 -13.72 3.12 1.77
CA GLY A 98 -13.59 4.58 1.73
C GLY A 98 -12.15 5.05 1.47
N ALA A 99 -11.15 4.29 1.92
CA ALA A 99 -9.75 4.60 1.64
C ALA A 99 -9.40 4.39 0.15
N PHE A 100 -9.91 3.35 -0.48
CA PHE A 100 -9.79 3.17 -1.93
C PHE A 100 -10.60 4.21 -2.71
N GLU A 101 -11.84 4.51 -2.30
CA GLU A 101 -12.63 5.59 -2.91
C GLU A 101 -11.85 6.90 -2.93
N PHE A 102 -11.13 7.22 -1.85
CA PHE A 102 -10.31 8.41 -1.80
C PHE A 102 -9.19 8.43 -2.86
N ILE A 103 -8.50 7.30 -3.10
CA ILE A 103 -7.48 7.20 -4.16
C ILE A 103 -8.09 7.45 -5.54
N PHE A 104 -9.25 6.84 -5.82
CA PHE A 104 -9.95 7.02 -7.09
C PHE A 104 -10.47 8.45 -7.26
N ASP A 105 -10.97 9.07 -6.18
CA ASP A 105 -11.38 10.48 -6.19
C ASP A 105 -10.21 11.42 -6.48
N MET A 106 -9.01 11.12 -5.96
CA MET A 106 -7.81 11.88 -6.30
C MET A 106 -7.48 11.79 -7.78
N ALA A 107 -7.50 10.58 -8.35
CA ALA A 107 -7.23 10.40 -9.78
C ALA A 107 -8.25 11.14 -10.64
N GLN A 108 -9.53 11.06 -10.29
CA GLN A 108 -10.61 11.79 -10.96
C GLN A 108 -10.43 13.30 -10.87
N ASN A 109 -10.13 13.84 -9.69
CA ASN A 109 -10.01 15.28 -9.45
C ASN A 109 -8.79 15.90 -10.15
N HIS A 110 -7.74 15.11 -10.37
CA HIS A 110 -6.53 15.55 -11.08
C HIS A 110 -6.54 15.19 -12.57
N ASP A 111 -7.57 14.46 -13.03
CA ASP A 111 -7.66 13.93 -14.40
C ASP A 111 -6.37 13.22 -14.81
N CYS A 112 -5.85 12.37 -13.94
CA CYS A 112 -4.55 11.73 -14.08
C CYS A 112 -4.63 10.21 -14.14
N SER A 113 -3.59 9.57 -14.66
CA SER A 113 -3.49 8.12 -14.67
C SER A 113 -3.39 7.57 -13.26
N LEU A 114 -4.06 6.44 -12.98
CA LEU A 114 -3.99 5.72 -11.71
C LEU A 114 -3.43 4.32 -11.93
N ILE A 115 -2.42 3.97 -11.16
CA ILE A 115 -1.85 2.62 -11.10
C ILE A 115 -2.05 2.09 -9.69
N VAL A 116 -2.75 0.97 -9.56
CA VAL A 116 -2.98 0.31 -8.26
C VAL A 116 -2.29 -1.06 -8.26
N SER A 117 -1.32 -1.23 -7.35
CA SER A 117 -0.80 -2.56 -7.02
C SER A 117 -1.81 -3.29 -6.16
N TYR A 118 -2.09 -4.54 -6.53
CA TYR A 118 -3.07 -5.36 -5.84
C TYR A 118 -2.71 -6.85 -5.97
N SER A 119 -3.15 -7.66 -5.02
CA SER A 119 -3.03 -9.11 -5.11
C SER A 119 -4.37 -9.76 -4.82
N GLU A 120 -4.84 -10.55 -5.76
CA GLU A 120 -6.06 -11.34 -5.62
C GLU A 120 -5.76 -12.64 -4.87
N SER A 121 -6.46 -12.92 -3.77
CA SER A 121 -6.35 -14.20 -3.08
C SER A 121 -7.35 -15.18 -3.66
N LYS A 122 -6.87 -16.33 -4.15
CA LYS A 122 -7.73 -17.39 -4.67
C LYS A 122 -8.26 -18.33 -3.60
N LYS A 123 -7.72 -18.28 -2.36
CA LYS A 123 -8.10 -19.19 -1.27
C LYS A 123 -8.59 -18.43 -0.06
N GLU A 124 -9.86 -18.49 0.20
CA GLU A 124 -10.51 -17.98 1.42
C GLU A 124 -9.99 -18.64 2.72
N LYS A 125 -9.28 -19.77 2.63
CA LYS A 125 -8.92 -20.62 3.78
C LYS A 125 -7.53 -20.37 4.38
N THR A 126 -6.68 -19.54 3.82
CA THR A 126 -5.28 -19.39 4.27
C THR A 126 -4.96 -18.11 5.03
N GLY A 127 -5.95 -17.37 5.52
CA GLY A 127 -5.74 -16.35 6.56
C GLY A 127 -5.34 -14.96 6.09
N ASN A 128 -5.19 -14.69 4.80
CA ASN A 128 -4.89 -13.37 4.25
C ASN A 128 -6.04 -12.84 3.40
N GLU A 129 -7.25 -12.80 4.00
CA GLU A 129 -8.41 -12.19 3.35
C GLU A 129 -8.12 -10.76 2.92
N ARG A 130 -8.51 -10.43 1.70
CA ARG A 130 -8.39 -9.05 1.18
C ARG A 130 -9.47 -8.17 1.80
N MET A 131 -9.11 -6.93 2.15
CA MET A 131 -10.04 -5.99 2.76
C MET A 131 -11.09 -5.47 1.79
N VAL A 132 -10.76 -5.44 0.50
CA VAL A 132 -11.70 -5.23 -0.62
C VAL A 132 -11.47 -6.29 -1.68
N THR A 133 -12.46 -6.56 -2.51
CA THR A 133 -12.32 -7.52 -3.62
C THR A 133 -11.84 -6.81 -4.89
N LEU A 134 -11.23 -7.56 -5.82
CA LEU A 134 -10.89 -7.03 -7.13
C LEU A 134 -12.15 -6.51 -7.86
N GLU A 135 -13.25 -7.25 -7.77
CA GLU A 135 -14.53 -6.84 -8.35
C GLU A 135 -14.98 -5.47 -7.84
N TYR A 136 -14.87 -5.22 -6.52
CA TYR A 136 -15.18 -3.91 -5.96
C TYR A 136 -14.29 -2.80 -6.55
N LEU A 137 -12.99 -3.04 -6.71
CA LEU A 137 -12.08 -2.06 -7.30
C LEU A 137 -12.44 -1.75 -8.75
N LEU A 138 -12.83 -2.76 -9.53
CA LEU A 138 -13.27 -2.58 -10.91
C LEU A 138 -14.60 -1.82 -11.01
N GLN A 139 -15.56 -2.12 -10.14
CA GLN A 139 -16.81 -1.37 -10.04
C GLN A 139 -16.58 0.10 -9.65
N LEU A 140 -15.67 0.32 -8.70
CA LEU A 140 -15.27 1.66 -8.27
C LEU A 140 -14.62 2.45 -9.42
N ALA A 141 -13.72 1.80 -10.16
CA ALA A 141 -13.10 2.39 -11.34
C ALA A 141 -14.14 2.79 -12.40
N HIS A 142 -15.04 1.89 -12.73
CA HIS A 142 -16.11 2.19 -13.70
C HIS A 142 -16.96 3.40 -13.27
N LYS A 143 -17.21 3.53 -11.97
CA LYS A 143 -17.99 4.64 -11.40
C LYS A 143 -17.23 5.97 -11.39
N LYS A 144 -15.94 5.94 -11.02
CA LYS A 144 -15.14 7.15 -10.73
C LYS A 144 -14.28 7.60 -11.91
N LEU A 145 -13.87 6.66 -12.76
CA LEU A 145 -12.98 6.87 -13.90
C LEU A 145 -13.63 6.35 -15.21
N PRO A 146 -14.85 6.80 -15.55
CA PRO A 146 -15.61 6.21 -16.68
C PRO A 146 -14.94 6.42 -18.05
N HIS A 147 -14.05 7.40 -18.17
CA HIS A 147 -13.34 7.73 -19.41
C HIS A 147 -11.94 7.15 -19.48
N HIS A 148 -11.47 6.50 -18.40
CA HIS A 148 -10.14 5.88 -18.38
C HIS A 148 -10.21 4.46 -18.98
N SER A 149 -9.23 4.14 -19.80
CA SER A 149 -9.02 2.76 -20.25
C SER A 149 -8.39 1.93 -19.13
N LEU A 150 -8.83 0.69 -18.98
CA LEU A 150 -8.27 -0.24 -17.98
C LEU A 150 -7.32 -1.25 -18.66
N SER A 151 -6.12 -1.36 -18.14
CA SER A 151 -5.21 -2.45 -18.43
C SER A 151 -4.85 -3.21 -17.14
N LYS A 152 -4.94 -4.54 -17.19
CA LYS A 152 -4.51 -5.42 -16.09
C LYS A 152 -3.18 -6.07 -16.49
N ILE A 153 -2.12 -5.80 -15.73
CA ILE A 153 -0.81 -6.38 -15.90
C ILE A 153 -0.62 -7.45 -14.82
N ASN A 154 -0.41 -8.69 -15.24
CA ASN A 154 -0.13 -9.79 -14.32
C ASN A 154 1.38 -10.00 -14.24
N PHE A 155 1.89 -10.16 -13.02
CA PHE A 155 3.27 -10.58 -12.82
C PHE A 155 3.36 -12.09 -12.71
N ASP A 156 4.26 -12.70 -13.47
CA ASP A 156 4.48 -14.15 -13.44
C ASP A 156 5.56 -14.59 -12.45
N PHE A 157 5.89 -13.74 -11.47
CA PHE A 157 6.82 -14.16 -10.43
C PHE A 157 6.07 -14.77 -9.25
N ASP A 158 6.74 -15.74 -8.61
CA ASP A 158 6.26 -16.30 -7.36
C ASP A 158 6.35 -15.25 -6.25
N TYR A 159 5.22 -14.98 -5.59
CA TYR A 159 5.16 -14.08 -4.46
C TYR A 159 5.86 -14.69 -3.24
N ARG A 160 6.86 -13.99 -2.70
CA ARG A 160 7.56 -14.37 -1.48
C ARG A 160 7.11 -13.52 -0.31
N GLN A 161 6.52 -14.13 0.71
CA GLN A 161 6.25 -13.44 1.97
C GLN A 161 7.54 -13.26 2.78
N LEU A 162 7.91 -12.02 3.09
CA LEU A 162 9.11 -11.66 3.86
C LEU A 162 9.14 -12.20 5.30
N ASN A 163 8.03 -12.73 5.83
CA ASN A 163 7.86 -13.01 7.26
C ASN A 163 7.82 -14.47 7.67
N ARG A 164 8.05 -15.39 6.78
CA ARG A 164 8.22 -16.78 7.15
C ARG A 164 9.70 -17.10 7.10
N GLY A 165 10.30 -17.33 8.30
CA GLY A 165 11.64 -17.86 8.42
C GLY A 165 11.89 -19.05 7.48
N ASP A 166 12.87 -19.85 7.65
CA ASP A 166 13.45 -20.85 6.74
C ASP A 166 12.51 -21.76 5.92
N LYS A 167 11.20 -21.68 6.13
CA LYS A 167 10.19 -22.32 5.30
C LYS A 167 9.67 -21.35 4.25
N ILE A 168 10.32 -21.34 3.11
CA ILE A 168 9.82 -20.70 1.87
C ILE A 168 8.56 -21.49 1.47
N VAL A 169 7.41 -21.03 1.92
CA VAL A 169 6.13 -21.51 1.38
C VAL A 169 5.87 -20.68 0.14
N GLU A 170 6.20 -21.23 -1.00
CA GLU A 170 5.82 -20.69 -2.29
C GLU A 170 4.28 -20.65 -2.36
N ASN A 171 3.71 -19.49 -2.22
CA ASN A 171 2.28 -19.30 -2.45
C ASN A 171 2.09 -19.07 -3.95
N LYS A 172 2.06 -20.16 -4.72
CA LYS A 172 1.87 -20.15 -6.18
C LYS A 172 0.53 -19.55 -6.64
N ASP A 173 -0.40 -19.37 -5.70
CA ASP A 173 -1.76 -18.93 -5.99
C ASP A 173 -1.98 -17.39 -5.81
N ASP A 174 -1.11 -16.70 -5.10
CA ASP A 174 -1.22 -15.25 -4.85
C ASP A 174 -0.28 -14.49 -5.81
N LYS A 175 -0.80 -14.06 -6.96
CA LYS A 175 -0.05 -13.25 -7.92
C LYS A 175 -0.34 -11.77 -7.68
N GLU A 176 0.69 -10.95 -7.81
CA GLU A 176 0.52 -9.50 -7.87
C GLU A 176 0.07 -9.06 -9.25
N ILE A 177 -0.76 -8.05 -9.27
CA ILE A 177 -1.29 -7.43 -10.48
C ILE A 177 -1.16 -5.92 -10.37
N LEU A 178 -0.96 -5.24 -11.48
CA LEU A 178 -1.18 -3.81 -11.59
C LEU A 178 -2.46 -3.55 -12.37
N LEU A 179 -3.34 -2.75 -11.76
CA LEU A 179 -4.50 -2.17 -12.43
C LEU A 179 -4.09 -0.77 -12.89
N VAL A 180 -4.06 -0.56 -14.19
CA VAL A 180 -3.63 0.69 -14.81
C VAL A 180 -4.82 1.35 -15.47
N PHE A 181 -5.19 2.53 -15.00
CA PHE A 181 -6.25 3.38 -15.53
C PHE A 181 -5.63 4.60 -16.19
N LYS A 182 -5.88 4.79 -17.50
CA LYS A 182 -5.32 5.86 -18.32
C LYS A 182 -6.41 6.64 -19.01
#